data_8e2441af6d8dbf8e3bc38c048bbf7875
#
_entry.id   8e2441af6d8dbf8e3bc38c048bbf7875
#
_cell.length_a   1.000
_cell.length_b   1.000
_cell.length_c   1.000
_cell.angle_alpha   90.00
_cell.angle_beta   90.00
_cell.angle_gamma   90.00
#
_symmetry.space_group_name_H-M   'P 1'
#
loop_
_entity.id
_entity.type
_entity.pdbx_description
1 polymer ?
#
loop_
_entity_poly.entity_id
_entity_poly.type
_entity_poly.pdbx_seq_one_letter_code
_entity_poly.pdbx_strand_id
1 'polypeptide(L)'
;ADDITTAKLERLDTNGKLQAIDRSQAMIEFDMTGKVLHANENFLKLMGYRLEDIQGRHHRMFVDPEDASSAAYQSFWERLSRGEFEAGEYKRVGKNNHEVWIHATYNPIFDPSGNPVRVVKFASDVTDSKLHTSEFKAKVAAIDRGQAVIEFDLNGQVLDANRNFLAAMGYTLREIKGQHHSM
;
A
#
# COMPACT_ATOMS: atom_id res chain seq x y z
N ALA A 1 39.91 5.87 -25.40
CA ALA A 1 38.64 6.18 -26.10
C ALA A 1 37.50 5.29 -25.62
N ASP A 2 37.79 4.03 -25.27
CA ASP A 2 36.75 3.02 -24.87
C ASP A 2 36.05 3.32 -23.53
N ASP A 3 36.76 3.92 -22.56
CA ASP A 3 36.26 4.19 -21.24
C ASP A 3 35.11 5.25 -21.23
N ILE A 4 35.24 6.31 -22.02
CA ILE A 4 34.20 7.36 -22.13
C ILE A 4 32.95 6.84 -22.82
N THR A 5 33.10 5.90 -23.77
CA THR A 5 31.98 5.31 -24.49
C THR A 5 31.17 4.38 -23.58
N THR A 6 31.87 3.54 -22.82
CA THR A 6 31.24 2.62 -21.82
C THR A 6 30.50 3.37 -20.75
N ALA A 7 31.13 4.37 -20.14
CA ALA A 7 30.47 5.24 -19.13
C ALA A 7 29.23 5.99 -19.68
N LYS A 8 29.28 6.40 -20.96
CA LYS A 8 28.13 7.04 -21.62
C LYS A 8 26.98 6.06 -21.88
N LEU A 9 27.27 4.82 -22.27
CA LEU A 9 26.28 3.77 -22.48
C LEU A 9 25.61 3.36 -21.16
N GLU A 10 26.39 3.18 -20.10
CA GLU A 10 25.87 2.89 -18.76
C GLU A 10 24.94 4.02 -18.24
N ARG A 11 25.31 5.27 -18.49
CA ARG A 11 24.47 6.43 -18.15
C ARG A 11 23.18 6.45 -18.95
N LEU A 12 23.20 6.10 -20.23
CA LEU A 12 22.00 6.04 -21.08
C LEU A 12 21.08 4.90 -20.65
N ASP A 13 21.62 3.74 -20.32
CA ASP A 13 20.85 2.60 -19.81
C ASP A 13 20.21 2.92 -18.45
N THR A 14 20.98 3.49 -17.53
CA THR A 14 20.47 3.92 -16.23
C THR A 14 19.37 4.97 -16.36
N ASN A 15 19.55 5.98 -17.23
CA ASN A 15 18.53 6.98 -17.50
C ASN A 15 17.27 6.37 -18.13
N GLY A 16 17.42 5.40 -19.02
CA GLY A 16 16.30 4.67 -19.62
C GLY A 16 15.48 3.91 -18.59
N LYS A 17 16.15 3.23 -17.67
CA LYS A 17 15.49 2.52 -16.56
C LYS A 17 14.75 3.48 -15.62
N LEU A 18 15.36 4.59 -15.25
CA LEU A 18 14.72 5.62 -14.42
C LEU A 18 13.49 6.20 -15.11
N GLN A 19 13.57 6.51 -16.40
CA GLN A 19 12.42 7.00 -17.17
C GLN A 19 11.29 5.96 -17.26
N ALA A 20 11.59 4.68 -17.35
CA ALA A 20 10.60 3.62 -17.37
C ALA A 20 9.84 3.55 -16.02
N ILE A 21 10.55 3.64 -14.90
CA ILE A 21 9.96 3.69 -13.55
C ILE A 21 9.12 4.96 -13.40
N ASP A 22 9.63 6.10 -13.81
CA ASP A 22 8.95 7.39 -13.73
C ASP A 22 7.62 7.42 -14.51
N ARG A 23 7.55 6.70 -15.63
CA ARG A 23 6.31 6.56 -16.43
C ARG A 23 5.29 5.59 -15.82
N SER A 24 5.72 4.60 -15.06
CA SER A 24 4.88 3.50 -14.59
C SER A 24 4.39 3.65 -13.16
N GLN A 25 5.11 4.40 -12.33
CA GLN A 25 4.80 4.54 -10.90
C GLN A 25 4.66 6.00 -10.47
N ALA A 26 3.84 6.24 -9.46
CA ALA A 26 3.82 7.50 -8.75
C ALA A 26 5.10 7.63 -7.91
N MET A 27 5.87 8.71 -8.10
CA MET A 27 7.13 8.96 -7.42
C MET A 27 7.12 10.34 -6.76
N ILE A 28 7.64 10.41 -5.54
CA ILE A 28 7.85 11.66 -4.81
C ILE A 28 9.13 11.56 -3.98
N GLU A 29 9.88 12.66 -3.92
CA GLU A 29 11.13 12.77 -3.16
C GLU A 29 10.97 13.74 -1.99
N PHE A 30 11.59 13.40 -0.86
CA PHE A 30 11.62 14.20 0.35
C PHE A 30 13.06 14.44 0.80
N ASP A 31 13.31 15.56 1.47
CA ASP A 31 14.50 15.69 2.31
C ASP A 31 14.38 14.86 3.59
N MET A 32 15.44 14.77 4.36
CA MET A 32 15.46 14.00 5.61
C MET A 32 14.58 14.61 6.71
N THR A 33 14.05 15.82 6.53
CA THR A 33 13.05 16.43 7.41
C THR A 33 11.61 16.12 6.98
N GLY A 34 11.43 15.38 5.88
CA GLY A 34 10.13 15.02 5.31
C GLY A 34 9.49 16.09 4.45
N LYS A 35 10.24 17.12 4.00
CA LYS A 35 9.73 18.13 3.05
C LYS A 35 9.86 17.64 1.62
N VAL A 36 8.85 17.89 0.82
CA VAL A 36 8.80 17.54 -0.61
C VAL A 36 9.85 18.31 -1.39
N LEU A 37 10.72 17.59 -2.07
CA LEU A 37 11.70 18.11 -3.00
C LEU A 37 11.17 18.10 -4.43
N HIS A 38 10.62 16.95 -4.86
CA HIS A 38 10.11 16.72 -6.20
C HIS A 38 9.00 15.67 -6.20
N ALA A 39 8.13 15.70 -7.21
CA ALA A 39 7.15 14.66 -7.49
C ALA A 39 6.92 14.56 -9.00
N ASN A 40 6.71 13.35 -9.50
CA ASN A 40 6.39 13.14 -10.90
C ASN A 40 4.89 13.36 -11.18
N GLU A 41 4.54 13.43 -12.48
CA GLU A 41 3.16 13.63 -12.89
C GLU A 41 2.20 12.55 -12.38
N ASN A 42 2.64 11.30 -12.30
CA ASN A 42 1.81 10.21 -11.81
C ASN A 42 1.41 10.44 -10.35
N PHE A 43 2.36 10.85 -9.49
CA PHE A 43 2.05 11.21 -8.11
C PHE A 43 1.12 12.41 -8.01
N LEU A 44 1.39 13.45 -8.79
CA LEU A 44 0.58 14.67 -8.79
C LEU A 44 -0.86 14.40 -9.23
N LYS A 45 -1.05 13.58 -10.28
CA LYS A 45 -2.37 13.14 -10.74
C LYS A 45 -3.09 12.29 -9.69
N LEU A 46 -2.39 11.32 -9.09
CA LEU A 46 -2.94 10.43 -8.07
C LEU A 46 -3.45 11.21 -6.86
N MET A 47 -2.69 12.18 -6.40
CA MET A 47 -3.03 12.97 -5.21
C MET A 47 -3.85 14.23 -5.51
N GLY A 48 -4.04 14.59 -6.79
CA GLY A 48 -4.81 15.76 -7.22
C GLY A 48 -4.13 17.11 -7.00
N TYR A 49 -2.81 17.15 -6.84
CA TYR A 49 -2.04 18.37 -6.60
C TYR A 49 -1.24 18.80 -7.83
N ARG A 50 -0.83 20.06 -7.85
CA ARG A 50 0.28 20.54 -8.68
C ARG A 50 1.56 20.56 -7.85
N LEU A 51 2.72 20.48 -8.50
CA LEU A 51 4.00 20.47 -7.80
C LEU A 51 4.18 21.74 -6.92
N GLU A 52 3.77 22.90 -7.41
CA GLU A 52 3.81 24.18 -6.69
C GLU A 52 2.99 24.19 -5.39
N ASP A 53 1.92 23.38 -5.32
CA ASP A 53 1.05 23.27 -4.13
C ASP A 53 1.74 22.48 -3.00
N ILE A 54 2.67 21.57 -3.33
CA ILE A 54 3.24 20.60 -2.38
C ILE A 54 4.75 20.78 -2.15
N GLN A 55 5.48 21.38 -3.07
CA GLN A 55 6.93 21.57 -2.96
C GLN A 55 7.29 22.36 -1.69
N GLY A 56 8.25 21.85 -0.93
CA GLY A 56 8.63 22.42 0.37
C GLY A 56 7.65 22.13 1.52
N ARG A 57 6.47 21.55 1.24
CA ARG A 57 5.53 21.12 2.28
C ARG A 57 5.98 19.80 2.87
N HIS A 58 5.58 19.56 4.12
CA HIS A 58 5.93 18.32 4.82
C HIS A 58 5.02 17.17 4.41
N HIS A 59 5.54 15.94 4.34
CA HIS A 59 4.84 14.67 4.03
C HIS A 59 3.52 14.50 4.80
N ARG A 60 3.45 15.02 6.04
CA ARG A 60 2.23 14.94 6.88
C ARG A 60 0.98 15.50 6.20
N MET A 61 1.11 16.36 5.19
CA MET A 61 -0.04 16.88 4.44
C MET A 61 -0.83 15.81 3.68
N PHE A 62 -0.20 14.67 3.41
CA PHE A 62 -0.81 13.51 2.73
C PHE A 62 -1.32 12.45 3.72
N VAL A 63 -1.24 12.69 5.01
CA VAL A 63 -1.55 11.74 6.07
C VAL A 63 -2.71 12.28 6.87
N ASP A 64 -3.60 11.38 7.34
CA ASP A 64 -4.66 11.78 8.27
C ASP A 64 -4.05 12.48 9.49
N PRO A 65 -4.65 13.58 9.99
CA PRO A 65 -4.11 14.34 11.13
C PRO A 65 -3.88 13.50 12.39
N GLU A 66 -4.73 12.51 12.67
CA GLU A 66 -4.56 11.61 13.81
C GLU A 66 -3.32 10.73 13.63
N ASP A 67 -3.15 10.13 12.44
CA ASP A 67 -1.98 9.34 12.11
C ASP A 67 -0.70 10.17 12.11
N ALA A 68 -0.76 11.38 11.54
CA ALA A 68 0.39 12.31 11.46
C ALA A 68 0.93 12.76 12.83
N SER A 69 0.11 12.70 13.87
CA SER A 69 0.49 13.01 15.25
C SER A 69 0.90 11.78 16.07
N SER A 70 0.77 10.58 15.51
CA SER A 70 1.03 9.32 16.21
C SER A 70 2.51 9.04 16.45
N ALA A 71 2.81 8.29 17.52
CA ALA A 71 4.16 7.77 17.77
C ALA A 71 4.67 6.86 16.63
N ALA A 72 3.75 6.14 15.97
CA ALA A 72 4.09 5.31 14.82
C ALA A 72 4.61 6.13 13.64
N TYR A 73 4.02 7.30 13.37
CA TYR A 73 4.49 8.22 12.33
C TYR A 73 5.86 8.84 12.66
N GLN A 74 6.12 9.15 13.93
CA GLN A 74 7.44 9.62 14.35
C GLN A 74 8.50 8.52 14.17
N SER A 75 8.24 7.31 14.65
CA SER A 75 9.13 6.16 14.49
C SER A 75 9.37 5.80 13.01
N PHE A 76 8.37 5.99 12.13
CA PHE A 76 8.51 5.82 10.69
C PHE A 76 9.62 6.73 10.12
N TRP A 77 9.61 8.04 10.43
CA TRP A 77 10.64 8.96 9.97
C TRP A 77 12.00 8.73 10.65
N GLU A 78 12.01 8.30 11.91
CA GLU A 78 13.25 7.91 12.60
C GLU A 78 13.92 6.71 11.92
N ARG A 79 13.18 5.69 11.51
CA ARG A 79 13.73 4.56 10.76
C ARG A 79 14.31 4.99 9.42
N LEU A 80 13.59 5.80 8.65
CA LEU A 80 14.11 6.36 7.39
C LEU A 80 15.40 7.16 7.61
N SER A 81 15.49 7.92 8.70
CA SER A 81 16.69 8.71 9.03
C SER A 81 17.90 7.84 9.43
N ARG A 82 17.66 6.62 9.87
CA ARG A 82 18.72 5.61 10.08
C ARG A 82 19.09 4.83 8.79
N GLY A 83 18.44 5.14 7.68
CA GLY A 83 18.68 4.46 6.41
C GLY A 83 17.88 3.17 6.21
N GLU A 84 16.89 2.90 7.07
CA GLU A 84 15.99 1.76 6.91
C GLU A 84 14.93 2.09 5.86
N PHE A 85 14.64 1.16 4.94
CA PHE A 85 13.52 1.34 4.01
C PHE A 85 12.21 0.94 4.66
N GLU A 86 11.10 1.52 4.19
CA GLU A 86 9.76 1.18 4.64
C GLU A 86 8.89 0.76 3.46
N ALA A 87 8.06 -0.26 3.64
CA ALA A 87 7.12 -0.73 2.63
C ALA A 87 5.79 -1.11 3.26
N GLY A 88 4.69 -0.82 2.58
CA GLY A 88 3.37 -1.18 3.07
C GLY A 88 2.23 -0.56 2.29
N GLU A 89 1.03 -0.84 2.75
CA GLU A 89 -0.18 -0.21 2.27
C GLU A 89 -0.58 0.93 3.22
N TYR A 90 -0.88 2.07 2.63
CA TYR A 90 -1.19 3.27 3.39
C TYR A 90 -2.42 3.97 2.83
N LYS A 91 -3.28 4.42 3.72
CA LYS A 91 -4.31 5.40 3.39
C LYS A 91 -3.66 6.78 3.33
N ARG A 92 -3.92 7.52 2.27
CA ARG A 92 -3.42 8.88 2.08
C ARG A 92 -4.55 9.84 1.73
N VAL A 93 -4.32 11.09 2.04
CA VAL A 93 -5.26 12.18 1.81
C VAL A 93 -4.71 13.07 0.72
N GLY A 94 -5.38 13.11 -0.42
CA GLY A 94 -5.09 14.00 -1.53
C GLY A 94 -5.80 15.35 -1.38
N LYS A 95 -5.77 16.15 -2.46
CA LYS A 95 -6.44 17.44 -2.53
C LYS A 95 -7.95 17.28 -2.30
N ASN A 96 -8.58 18.25 -1.62
CA ASN A 96 -10.00 18.24 -1.30
C ASN A 96 -10.46 17.01 -0.47
N ASN A 97 -9.59 16.51 0.41
CA ASN A 97 -9.83 15.33 1.23
C ASN A 97 -10.12 14.04 0.43
N HIS A 98 -9.62 13.97 -0.80
CA HIS A 98 -9.69 12.76 -1.60
C HIS A 98 -8.89 11.63 -0.95
N GLU A 99 -9.55 10.54 -0.58
CA GLU A 99 -8.90 9.38 0.03
C GLU A 99 -8.32 8.48 -1.06
N VAL A 100 -7.05 8.10 -0.90
CA VAL A 100 -6.32 7.21 -1.80
C VAL A 100 -5.65 6.12 -1.00
N TRP A 101 -5.85 4.87 -1.39
CA TRP A 101 -5.08 3.75 -0.87
C TRP A 101 -3.89 3.48 -1.79
N ILE A 102 -2.71 3.45 -1.22
CA ILE A 102 -1.48 3.18 -1.97
C ILE A 102 -0.72 2.01 -1.38
N HIS A 103 -0.14 1.18 -2.24
CA HIS A 103 0.99 0.34 -1.88
C HIS A 103 2.27 1.12 -2.18
N ALA A 104 3.10 1.37 -1.18
CA ALA A 104 4.24 2.25 -1.33
C ALA A 104 5.51 1.72 -0.67
N THR A 105 6.65 2.10 -1.24
CA THR A 105 7.98 1.91 -0.67
C THR A 105 8.65 3.26 -0.49
N TYR A 106 9.33 3.45 0.64
CA TYR A 106 10.13 4.63 0.96
C TYR A 106 11.58 4.21 1.10
N ASN A 107 12.43 4.75 0.25
CA ASN A 107 13.81 4.30 0.07
C ASN A 107 14.76 5.45 0.37
N PRO A 108 15.53 5.39 1.46
CA PRO A 108 16.59 6.37 1.72
C PRO A 108 17.67 6.31 0.64
N ILE A 109 18.10 7.47 0.17
CA ILE A 109 19.23 7.64 -0.76
C ILE A 109 20.41 8.19 0.04
N PHE A 110 21.57 7.60 -0.17
CA PHE A 110 22.76 7.87 0.60
C PHE A 110 23.76 8.73 -0.19
N ASP A 111 24.53 9.54 0.53
CA ASP A 111 25.71 10.21 -0.01
C ASP A 111 26.91 9.22 -0.11
N PRO A 112 28.03 9.62 -0.75
CA PRO A 112 29.22 8.78 -0.83
C PRO A 112 29.83 8.40 0.52
N SER A 113 29.48 9.13 1.60
CA SER A 113 29.94 8.87 2.96
C SER A 113 29.03 7.88 3.72
N GLY A 114 27.93 7.43 3.08
CA GLY A 114 26.97 6.50 3.65
C GLY A 114 25.90 7.13 4.55
N ASN A 115 25.74 8.46 4.51
CA ASN A 115 24.69 9.14 5.24
C ASN A 115 23.41 9.26 4.37
N PRO A 116 22.21 9.00 4.92
CA PRO A 116 20.97 9.22 4.18
C PRO A 116 20.76 10.73 3.98
N VAL A 117 20.51 11.15 2.75
CA VAL A 117 20.37 12.57 2.36
C VAL A 117 18.99 12.93 1.84
N ARG A 118 18.22 11.96 1.39
CA ARG A 118 16.84 12.11 0.94
C ARG A 118 16.12 10.77 0.94
N VAL A 119 14.78 10.82 0.81
CA VAL A 119 13.93 9.64 0.69
C VAL A 119 13.21 9.70 -0.65
N VAL A 120 13.29 8.64 -1.44
CA VAL A 120 12.49 8.45 -2.66
C VAL A 120 11.37 7.47 -2.36
N LYS A 121 10.14 7.90 -2.60
CA LYS A 121 8.96 7.07 -2.45
C LYS A 121 8.43 6.68 -3.82
N PHE A 122 8.17 5.40 -4.01
CA PHE A 122 7.38 4.87 -5.12
C PHE A 122 6.03 4.40 -4.59
N ALA A 123 4.96 4.60 -5.36
CA ALA A 123 3.63 4.21 -4.96
C ALA A 123 2.80 3.72 -6.15
N SER A 124 1.96 2.73 -5.90
CA SER A 124 0.92 2.26 -6.80
C SER A 124 -0.45 2.49 -6.15
N ASP A 125 -1.43 2.93 -6.94
CA ASP A 125 -2.80 3.05 -6.48
C ASP A 125 -3.44 1.67 -6.32
N VAL A 126 -3.97 1.39 -5.13
CA VAL A 126 -4.69 0.16 -4.81
C VAL A 126 -6.11 0.45 -4.30
N THR A 127 -6.62 1.67 -4.53
CA THR A 127 -7.92 2.13 -4.04
C THR A 127 -9.04 1.24 -4.53
N ASP A 128 -9.12 0.98 -5.84
CA ASP A 128 -10.15 0.11 -6.41
C ASP A 128 -10.11 -1.31 -5.85
N SER A 129 -8.91 -1.89 -5.72
CA SER A 129 -8.72 -3.22 -5.13
C SER A 129 -9.20 -3.27 -3.68
N LYS A 130 -8.92 -2.23 -2.89
CA LYS A 130 -9.39 -2.12 -1.50
C LYS A 130 -10.89 -1.99 -1.41
N LEU A 131 -11.51 -1.15 -2.26
CA LEU A 131 -12.96 -0.97 -2.32
C LEU A 131 -13.65 -2.28 -2.69
N HIS A 132 -13.22 -2.94 -3.76
CA HIS A 132 -13.79 -4.23 -4.18
C HIS A 132 -13.68 -5.30 -3.10
N THR A 133 -12.52 -5.39 -2.44
CA THR A 133 -12.32 -6.35 -1.33
C THR A 133 -13.26 -6.03 -0.16
N SER A 134 -13.43 -4.76 0.18
CA SER A 134 -14.33 -4.32 1.26
C SER A 134 -15.79 -4.61 0.92
N GLU A 135 -16.22 -4.28 -0.31
CA GLU A 135 -17.57 -4.58 -0.78
C GLU A 135 -17.86 -6.09 -0.79
N PHE A 136 -16.91 -6.89 -1.26
CA PHE A 136 -17.05 -8.35 -1.26
C PHE A 136 -17.20 -8.89 0.17
N LYS A 137 -16.36 -8.46 1.09
CA LYS A 137 -16.46 -8.83 2.51
C LYS A 137 -17.81 -8.42 3.11
N ALA A 138 -18.31 -7.22 2.79
CA ALA A 138 -19.61 -6.75 3.27
C ALA A 138 -20.76 -7.59 2.71
N LYS A 139 -20.70 -7.98 1.43
CA LYS A 139 -21.70 -8.87 0.80
C LYS A 139 -21.69 -10.25 1.45
N VAL A 140 -20.51 -10.86 1.65
CA VAL A 140 -20.38 -12.17 2.33
C VAL A 140 -20.93 -12.08 3.75
N ALA A 141 -20.57 -11.04 4.51
CA ALA A 141 -21.08 -10.84 5.87
C ALA A 141 -22.61 -10.60 5.93
N ALA A 142 -23.20 -10.02 4.88
CA ALA A 142 -24.67 -9.87 4.78
C ALA A 142 -25.36 -11.21 4.52
N ILE A 143 -24.82 -12.02 3.63
CA ILE A 143 -25.30 -13.39 3.35
C ILE A 143 -25.20 -14.23 4.64
N ASP A 144 -24.07 -14.17 5.30
CA ASP A 144 -23.78 -14.95 6.52
C ASP A 144 -24.75 -14.62 7.68
N ARG A 145 -25.19 -13.35 7.75
CA ARG A 145 -26.21 -12.93 8.75
C ARG A 145 -27.63 -13.31 8.39
N GLY A 146 -27.95 -13.41 7.09
CA GLY A 146 -29.31 -13.64 6.61
C GLY A 146 -29.65 -15.08 6.26
N GLN A 147 -28.65 -15.92 6.01
CA GLN A 147 -28.84 -17.27 5.48
C GLN A 147 -28.08 -18.30 6.30
N ALA A 148 -28.57 -19.56 6.26
CA ALA A 148 -27.83 -20.72 6.73
C ALA A 148 -26.80 -21.11 5.68
N VAL A 149 -25.51 -21.06 6.02
CA VAL A 149 -24.38 -21.32 5.11
C VAL A 149 -23.54 -22.45 5.69
N ILE A 150 -23.15 -23.38 4.83
CA ILE A 150 -22.20 -24.45 5.14
C ILE A 150 -21.24 -24.62 3.98
N GLU A 151 -19.97 -24.85 4.27
CA GLU A 151 -18.89 -25.04 3.32
C GLU A 151 -18.38 -26.46 3.33
N PHE A 152 -18.12 -27.00 2.16
CA PHE A 152 -17.58 -28.36 1.96
C PHE A 152 -16.30 -28.30 1.14
N ASP A 153 -15.42 -29.26 1.35
CA ASP A 153 -14.37 -29.56 0.39
C ASP A 153 -14.91 -30.36 -0.82
N LEU A 154 -14.04 -30.60 -1.80
CA LEU A 154 -14.41 -31.38 -3.00
C LEU A 154 -14.76 -32.82 -2.75
N ASN A 155 -14.47 -33.36 -1.56
CA ASN A 155 -14.83 -34.69 -1.12
C ASN A 155 -16.12 -34.72 -0.31
N GLY A 156 -16.79 -33.57 -0.15
CA GLY A 156 -18.02 -33.42 0.61
C GLY A 156 -17.83 -33.39 2.13
N GLN A 157 -16.62 -33.16 2.63
CA GLN A 157 -16.36 -32.97 4.05
C GLN A 157 -16.62 -31.52 4.46
N VAL A 158 -17.28 -31.32 5.59
CA VAL A 158 -17.60 -29.99 6.13
C VAL A 158 -16.31 -29.24 6.53
N LEU A 159 -16.09 -28.10 5.93
CA LEU A 159 -14.99 -27.19 6.26
C LEU A 159 -15.41 -26.17 7.31
N ASP A 160 -16.59 -25.55 7.13
CA ASP A 160 -17.12 -24.52 8.03
C ASP A 160 -18.64 -24.44 7.91
N ALA A 161 -19.29 -23.83 8.90
CA ALA A 161 -20.72 -23.55 8.89
C ALA A 161 -21.02 -22.32 9.76
N ASN A 162 -21.91 -21.44 9.26
CA ASN A 162 -22.26 -20.26 10.00
C ASN A 162 -23.25 -20.57 11.14
N ARG A 163 -23.42 -19.58 12.03
CA ARG A 163 -24.31 -19.68 13.20
C ARG A 163 -25.75 -20.02 12.82
N ASN A 164 -26.24 -19.49 11.70
CA ASN A 164 -27.61 -19.75 11.25
C ASN A 164 -27.83 -21.20 10.85
N PHE A 165 -26.87 -21.79 10.12
CA PHE A 165 -26.90 -23.21 9.77
C PHE A 165 -26.84 -24.08 11.03
N LEU A 166 -25.89 -23.82 11.91
CA LEU A 166 -25.72 -24.59 13.16
C LEU A 166 -26.96 -24.52 14.03
N ALA A 167 -27.56 -23.34 14.17
CA ALA A 167 -28.81 -23.16 14.93
C ALA A 167 -30.00 -23.87 14.29
N ALA A 168 -30.14 -23.81 12.95
CA ALA A 168 -31.22 -24.45 12.24
C ALA A 168 -31.15 -26.00 12.30
N MET A 169 -29.93 -26.56 12.26
CA MET A 169 -29.68 -27.99 12.24
C MET A 169 -29.47 -28.58 13.64
N GLY A 170 -29.29 -27.74 14.66
CA GLY A 170 -29.10 -28.18 16.05
C GLY A 170 -27.72 -28.74 16.35
N TYR A 171 -26.72 -28.44 15.51
CA TYR A 171 -25.34 -28.89 15.70
C TYR A 171 -24.43 -27.80 16.18
N THR A 172 -23.30 -28.18 16.73
CA THR A 172 -22.13 -27.32 16.89
C THR A 172 -21.13 -27.55 15.75
N LEU A 173 -20.33 -26.53 15.42
CA LEU A 173 -19.30 -26.69 14.38
C LEU A 173 -18.34 -27.84 14.69
N ARG A 174 -18.03 -28.06 15.97
CA ARG A 174 -17.12 -29.13 16.41
C ARG A 174 -17.64 -30.51 16.10
N GLU A 175 -18.95 -30.72 16.10
CA GLU A 175 -19.60 -32.03 15.81
C GLU A 175 -19.59 -32.33 14.32
N ILE A 176 -19.70 -31.34 13.45
CA ILE A 176 -19.84 -31.52 12.00
C ILE A 176 -18.56 -31.31 11.20
N LYS A 177 -17.62 -30.54 11.70
CA LYS A 177 -16.38 -30.23 10.99
C LYS A 177 -15.57 -31.50 10.68
N GLY A 178 -15.23 -31.67 9.41
CA GLY A 178 -14.53 -32.88 8.92
C GLY A 178 -15.43 -34.09 8.69
N GLN A 179 -16.73 -34.01 9.01
CA GLN A 179 -17.69 -35.06 8.68
C GLN A 179 -18.16 -34.91 7.23
N HIS A 180 -18.57 -36.01 6.61
CA HIS A 180 -19.14 -35.99 5.26
C HIS A 180 -20.59 -35.47 5.29
N HIS A 181 -21.00 -34.73 4.28
CA HIS A 181 -22.34 -34.11 4.19
C HIS A 181 -23.53 -35.10 4.20
N SER A 182 -23.26 -36.37 4.02
CA SER A 182 -24.29 -37.43 4.05
C SER A 182 -24.70 -37.90 5.47
N MET A 183 -24.16 -37.26 6.52
CA MET A 183 -24.51 -37.59 7.91
C MET A 183 -25.92 -37.10 8.28
#